data_d8fbcce6d2e1f61ea56cf091723be929
#
_entry.id   d8fbcce6d2e1f61ea56cf091723be929
#
_cell.length_a   1.000
_cell.length_b   1.000
_cell.length_c   1.000
_cell.angle_alpha   90.00
_cell.angle_beta   90.00
_cell.angle_gamma   90.00
#
_symmetry.space_group_name_H-M   'P 1'
#
loop_
_entity.id
_entity.type
_entity.pdbx_description
1 polymer ?
#
loop_
_entity_poly.entity_id
_entity_poly.type
_entity_poly.pdbx_seq_one_letter_code
_entity_poly.pdbx_strand_id
1 'polypeptide(L)'
;LINSYQCTHIYMLPTKLRLLLRWNSSTCSCVQYIIAGSQVVDRELLHSLHMLYPTMEFILYYGASELNYISHCTGEEWHTYPGTVGRPFPGVTVDIKDDYIYVSTRFGICGLDGMVTVGDKGHWCGDYIIFDGRNGDTINRGGYKIAVLDLESQLQVLQTIEDVAVIGVPDSLRGEEVVAFIVPAEGVTVSEVESDVRRAIPHEAQPKYLRFIDAIPLTDCSKIDKELLKEWY
;
A
#
# COMPACT_ATOMS: atom_id res chain seq x y z
N LEU A 1 16.99 9.51 -18.36
CA LEU A 1 16.47 8.39 -19.18
C LEU A 1 15.05 8.67 -19.71
N ILE A 2 14.04 8.98 -18.85
CA ILE A 2 12.64 9.21 -19.27
C ILE A 2 12.57 10.26 -20.38
N ASN A 3 13.17 11.44 -20.18
CA ASN A 3 13.23 12.51 -21.18
C ASN A 3 14.05 12.13 -22.40
N SER A 4 15.18 11.45 -22.21
CA SER A 4 16.09 11.08 -23.33
C SER A 4 15.46 10.07 -24.28
N TYR A 5 14.64 9.16 -23.75
CA TYR A 5 13.94 8.14 -24.52
C TYR A 5 12.48 8.49 -24.84
N GLN A 6 12.01 9.69 -24.41
CA GLN A 6 10.64 10.15 -24.62
C GLN A 6 9.60 9.10 -24.15
N CYS A 7 9.82 8.56 -22.95
CA CYS A 7 8.95 7.53 -22.39
C CYS A 7 7.53 8.08 -22.18
N THR A 8 6.55 7.41 -22.76
CA THR A 8 5.13 7.79 -22.65
C THR A 8 4.40 7.07 -21.54
N HIS A 9 4.89 5.90 -21.11
CA HIS A 9 4.29 5.07 -20.08
C HIS A 9 5.31 4.72 -19.00
N ILE A 10 4.92 4.83 -17.75
CA ILE A 10 5.68 4.37 -16.58
C ILE A 10 4.85 3.32 -15.87
N TYR A 11 5.38 2.11 -15.73
CA TYR A 11 4.78 1.03 -14.94
C TYR A 11 5.69 0.74 -13.75
N MET A 12 5.26 1.10 -12.54
CA MET A 12 6.06 0.97 -11.33
C MET A 12 5.19 0.74 -10.09
N LEU A 13 5.79 0.11 -9.08
CA LEU A 13 5.21 0.08 -7.73
C LEU A 13 5.20 1.50 -7.11
N PRO A 14 4.21 1.86 -6.28
CA PRO A 14 4.15 3.14 -5.58
C PRO A 14 5.44 3.51 -4.83
N THR A 15 6.09 2.58 -4.15
CA THR A 15 7.39 2.81 -3.49
C THR A 15 8.49 3.22 -4.49
N LYS A 16 8.53 2.63 -5.67
CA LYS A 16 9.50 2.99 -6.71
C LYS A 16 9.19 4.35 -7.34
N LEU A 17 7.91 4.72 -7.44
CA LEU A 17 7.49 6.06 -7.86
C LEU A 17 7.93 7.13 -6.85
N ARG A 18 7.86 6.85 -5.53
CA ARG A 18 8.39 7.76 -4.50
C ARG A 18 9.89 7.96 -4.63
N LEU A 19 10.67 6.89 -4.89
CA LEU A 19 12.10 6.99 -5.16
C LEU A 19 12.39 7.79 -6.44
N LEU A 20 11.61 7.58 -7.49
CA LEU A 20 11.73 8.34 -8.74
C LEU A 20 11.53 9.85 -8.49
N LEU A 21 10.55 10.23 -7.67
CA LEU A 21 10.29 11.62 -7.28
C LEU A 21 11.46 12.24 -6.51
N ARG A 22 12.09 11.50 -5.61
CA ARG A 22 13.26 11.98 -4.86
C ARG A 22 14.46 12.31 -5.78
N TRP A 23 14.62 11.59 -6.88
CA TRP A 23 15.80 11.68 -7.76
C TRP A 23 15.56 12.51 -9.01
N ASN A 24 14.34 12.88 -9.31
CA ASN A 24 13.98 13.62 -10.52
C ASN A 24 13.26 14.92 -10.17
N SER A 25 13.90 16.04 -10.43
CA SER A 25 13.35 17.39 -10.18
C SER A 25 12.88 18.11 -11.45
N SER A 26 13.05 17.47 -12.62
CA SER A 26 12.72 18.11 -13.90
C SER A 26 11.36 17.65 -14.39
N THR A 27 10.45 18.60 -14.67
CA THR A 27 9.16 18.30 -15.28
C THR A 27 9.32 17.64 -16.64
N CYS A 28 8.45 16.70 -16.95
CA CYS A 28 8.44 15.98 -18.20
C CYS A 28 7.01 15.83 -18.73
N SER A 29 6.79 16.37 -19.92
CA SER A 29 5.48 16.31 -20.60
C SER A 29 5.34 15.13 -21.57
N CYS A 30 6.38 14.30 -21.75
CA CYS A 30 6.27 13.13 -22.62
C CYS A 30 5.50 11.97 -21.96
N VAL A 31 5.46 11.90 -20.61
CA VAL A 31 4.75 10.86 -19.89
C VAL A 31 3.24 11.10 -19.97
N GLN A 32 2.53 10.16 -20.55
CA GLN A 32 1.09 10.18 -20.73
C GLN A 32 0.37 9.32 -19.69
N TYR A 33 0.98 8.19 -19.27
CA TYR A 33 0.38 7.25 -18.33
C TYR A 33 1.38 6.84 -17.27
N ILE A 34 0.93 6.83 -16.02
CA ILE A 34 1.61 6.18 -14.90
C ILE A 34 0.69 5.11 -14.35
N ILE A 35 1.15 3.86 -14.43
CA ILE A 35 0.39 2.68 -14.01
C ILE A 35 1.05 2.11 -12.76
N ALA A 36 0.28 2.00 -11.68
CA ALA A 36 0.77 1.46 -10.41
C ALA A 36 -0.22 0.49 -9.79
N GLY A 37 0.26 -0.40 -8.94
CA GLY A 37 -0.57 -1.36 -8.22
C GLY A 37 0.20 -2.09 -7.12
N SER A 38 -0.42 -3.09 -6.51
CA SER A 38 0.15 -3.94 -5.46
C SER A 38 0.49 -3.26 -4.13
N GLN A 39 0.34 -1.96 -4.01
CA GLN A 39 0.61 -1.18 -2.81
C GLN A 39 -0.36 0.01 -2.70
N VAL A 40 -0.49 0.55 -1.49
CA VAL A 40 -1.33 1.72 -1.24
C VAL A 40 -0.77 2.95 -1.92
N VAL A 41 -1.66 3.72 -2.54
CA VAL A 41 -1.40 5.04 -3.11
C VAL A 41 -2.02 6.07 -2.18
N ASP A 42 -1.37 7.20 -1.98
CA ASP A 42 -1.88 8.33 -1.22
C ASP A 42 -1.94 9.61 -2.05
N ARG A 43 -2.58 10.62 -1.47
CA ARG A 43 -2.79 11.91 -2.14
C ARG A 43 -1.50 12.66 -2.42
N GLU A 44 -0.51 12.54 -1.53
CA GLU A 44 0.78 13.21 -1.65
C GLU A 44 1.57 12.67 -2.85
N LEU A 45 1.61 11.34 -2.99
CA LEU A 45 2.23 10.69 -4.16
C LEU A 45 1.58 11.16 -5.45
N LEU A 46 0.24 11.13 -5.55
CA LEU A 46 -0.47 11.56 -6.74
C LEU A 46 -0.22 13.04 -7.07
N HIS A 47 -0.27 13.90 -6.05
CA HIS A 47 0.03 15.33 -6.22
C HIS A 47 1.46 15.55 -6.74
N SER A 48 2.44 14.90 -6.13
CA SER A 48 3.84 15.02 -6.52
C SER A 48 4.10 14.50 -7.95
N LEU A 49 3.42 13.42 -8.33
CA LEU A 49 3.49 12.90 -9.70
C LEU A 49 2.91 13.90 -10.71
N HIS A 50 1.77 14.55 -10.42
CA HIS A 50 1.18 15.56 -11.29
C HIS A 50 2.06 16.82 -11.42
N MET A 51 2.75 17.22 -10.36
CA MET A 51 3.71 18.32 -10.43
C MET A 51 4.88 18.02 -11.36
N LEU A 52 5.34 16.76 -11.40
CA LEU A 52 6.47 16.34 -12.23
C LEU A 52 6.05 15.94 -13.66
N TYR A 53 4.87 15.37 -13.81
CA TYR A 53 4.29 14.85 -15.06
C TYR A 53 2.90 15.45 -15.29
N PRO A 54 2.77 16.73 -15.64
CA PRO A 54 1.49 17.47 -15.62
C PRO A 54 0.44 16.96 -16.61
N THR A 55 0.85 16.22 -17.64
CA THR A 55 -0.02 15.66 -18.69
C THR A 55 -0.38 14.19 -18.47
N MET A 56 0.11 13.59 -17.38
CA MET A 56 -0.09 12.16 -17.15
C MET A 56 -1.50 11.84 -16.65
N GLU A 57 -2.00 10.71 -17.08
CA GLU A 57 -3.12 10.02 -16.44
C GLU A 57 -2.58 8.94 -15.51
N PHE A 58 -3.02 8.95 -14.24
CA PHE A 58 -2.66 7.92 -13.28
C PHE A 58 -3.69 6.78 -13.32
N ILE A 59 -3.20 5.55 -13.43
CA ILE A 59 -4.02 4.34 -13.40
C ILE A 59 -3.54 3.48 -12.23
N LEU A 60 -4.44 3.30 -11.26
CA LEU A 60 -4.26 2.29 -10.21
C LEU A 60 -4.89 0.99 -10.68
N TYR A 61 -4.17 -0.13 -10.57
CA TYR A 61 -4.76 -1.46 -10.75
C TYR A 61 -4.63 -2.29 -9.46
N TYR A 62 -5.63 -3.12 -9.24
CA TYR A 62 -5.66 -4.12 -8.19
C TYR A 62 -5.60 -5.51 -8.79
N GLY A 63 -4.82 -6.38 -8.17
CA GLY A 63 -4.64 -7.75 -8.61
C GLY A 63 -3.86 -8.60 -7.61
N ALA A 64 -3.80 -9.88 -7.87
CA ALA A 64 -3.04 -10.85 -7.10
C ALA A 64 -2.24 -11.75 -8.05
N SER A 65 -1.16 -12.37 -7.56
CA SER A 65 -0.31 -13.24 -8.39
C SER A 65 -1.11 -14.40 -9.00
N GLU A 66 -2.09 -14.91 -8.26
CA GLU A 66 -2.96 -16.02 -8.63
C GLU A 66 -4.06 -15.62 -9.62
N LEU A 67 -4.53 -14.38 -9.55
CA LEU A 67 -5.71 -13.88 -10.26
C LEU A 67 -5.36 -12.87 -11.34
N ASN A 68 -4.12 -12.39 -11.35
CA ASN A 68 -3.63 -11.35 -12.24
C ASN A 68 -4.40 -10.03 -12.05
N TYR A 69 -4.95 -9.44 -13.12
CA TYR A 69 -5.67 -8.17 -13.09
C TYR A 69 -7.12 -8.37 -12.66
N ILE A 70 -7.52 -7.71 -11.56
CA ILE A 70 -8.87 -7.79 -11.01
C ILE A 70 -9.66 -6.53 -11.36
N SER A 71 -9.17 -5.37 -10.96
CA SER A 71 -9.84 -4.09 -11.16
C SER A 71 -8.85 -2.94 -11.39
N HIS A 72 -9.39 -1.79 -11.84
CA HIS A 72 -8.61 -0.59 -12.06
C HIS A 72 -9.46 0.66 -11.84
N CYS A 73 -8.81 1.78 -11.54
CA CYS A 73 -9.39 3.12 -11.56
C CYS A 73 -8.37 4.15 -12.04
N THR A 74 -8.88 5.29 -12.48
CA THR A 74 -8.08 6.49 -12.74
C THR A 74 -7.77 7.23 -11.44
N GLY A 75 -6.81 8.17 -11.48
CA GLY A 75 -6.50 9.03 -10.34
C GLY A 75 -7.70 9.90 -9.93
N GLU A 76 -8.55 10.33 -10.86
CA GLU A 76 -9.78 11.09 -10.60
C GLU A 76 -10.81 10.24 -9.87
N GLU A 77 -11.05 9.01 -10.33
CA GLU A 77 -11.94 8.06 -9.67
C GLU A 77 -11.44 7.72 -8.26
N TRP A 78 -10.13 7.55 -8.09
CA TRP A 78 -9.52 7.30 -6.78
C TRP A 78 -9.72 8.48 -5.82
N HIS A 79 -9.64 9.72 -6.30
CA HIS A 79 -9.95 10.91 -5.49
C HIS A 79 -11.42 10.99 -5.09
N THR A 80 -12.31 10.58 -5.98
CA THR A 80 -13.76 10.61 -5.76
C THR A 80 -14.21 9.53 -4.78
N TYR A 81 -13.58 8.36 -4.82
CA TYR A 81 -13.88 7.20 -3.98
C TYR A 81 -12.63 6.77 -3.19
N PRO A 82 -12.31 7.42 -2.04
CA PRO A 82 -11.13 7.10 -1.25
C PRO A 82 -11.09 5.62 -0.84
N GLY A 83 -9.92 5.00 -1.01
CA GLY A 83 -9.73 3.56 -0.72
C GLY A 83 -10.17 2.64 -1.85
N THR A 84 -10.68 3.19 -2.97
CA THR A 84 -11.08 2.35 -4.09
C THR A 84 -9.89 1.70 -4.79
N VAL A 85 -10.09 0.44 -5.19
CA VAL A 85 -9.24 -0.28 -6.14
C VAL A 85 -9.89 -0.39 -7.53
N GLY A 86 -10.98 0.37 -7.72
CA GLY A 86 -11.63 0.57 -9.01
C GLY A 86 -12.74 -0.40 -9.34
N ARG A 87 -13.01 -0.51 -10.63
CA ARG A 87 -14.03 -1.39 -11.21
C ARG A 87 -13.39 -2.60 -11.86
N PRO A 88 -14.07 -3.76 -11.86
CA PRO A 88 -13.54 -4.97 -12.48
C PRO A 88 -13.16 -4.76 -13.95
N PHE A 89 -12.06 -5.37 -14.38
CA PHE A 89 -11.71 -5.43 -15.81
C PHE A 89 -12.74 -6.21 -16.61
N PRO A 90 -12.89 -5.94 -17.90
CA PRO A 90 -13.74 -6.73 -18.78
C PRO A 90 -13.40 -8.22 -18.74
N GLY A 91 -14.38 -9.06 -18.41
CA GLY A 91 -14.20 -10.50 -18.26
C GLY A 91 -13.74 -10.94 -16.87
N VAL A 92 -13.73 -10.04 -15.90
CA VAL A 92 -13.56 -10.33 -14.46
C VAL A 92 -14.91 -10.14 -13.77
N THR A 93 -15.31 -11.12 -12.97
CA THR A 93 -16.47 -11.04 -12.09
C THR A 93 -15.99 -10.97 -10.65
N VAL A 94 -16.51 -10.01 -9.90
CA VAL A 94 -16.21 -9.83 -8.47
C VAL A 94 -17.51 -9.97 -7.68
N ASP A 95 -17.47 -10.73 -6.60
CA ASP A 95 -18.52 -10.83 -5.59
C ASP A 95 -17.90 -10.57 -4.21
N ILE A 96 -18.66 -9.97 -3.30
CA ILE A 96 -18.20 -9.69 -1.94
C ILE A 96 -19.16 -10.39 -0.97
N LYS A 97 -18.59 -11.32 -0.17
CA LYS A 97 -19.33 -12.12 0.81
C LYS A 97 -18.59 -12.12 2.13
N ASP A 98 -19.29 -11.84 3.22
CA ASP A 98 -18.72 -11.77 4.57
C ASP A 98 -17.48 -10.85 4.62
N ASP A 99 -17.56 -9.70 3.92
CA ASP A 99 -16.50 -8.72 3.72
C ASP A 99 -15.30 -9.21 2.87
N TYR A 100 -15.29 -10.44 2.36
CA TYR A 100 -14.21 -10.95 1.53
C TYR A 100 -14.51 -10.77 0.05
N ILE A 101 -13.46 -10.36 -0.68
CA ILE A 101 -13.48 -10.20 -2.15
C ILE A 101 -13.25 -11.57 -2.77
N TYR A 102 -14.23 -12.03 -3.55
CA TYR A 102 -14.16 -13.23 -4.38
C TYR A 102 -14.11 -12.82 -5.85
N VAL A 103 -13.27 -13.50 -6.60
CA VAL A 103 -12.99 -13.15 -8.01
C VAL A 103 -13.09 -14.40 -8.89
N SER A 104 -13.75 -14.25 -10.03
CA SER A 104 -13.65 -15.19 -11.14
C SER A 104 -13.06 -14.44 -12.33
N THR A 105 -11.98 -14.96 -12.90
CA THR A 105 -11.25 -14.31 -13.97
C THR A 105 -10.66 -15.33 -14.94
N ARG A 106 -10.66 -14.99 -16.23
CA ARG A 106 -9.96 -15.78 -17.26
C ARG A 106 -8.45 -15.50 -17.30
N PHE A 107 -7.97 -14.55 -16.52
CA PHE A 107 -6.56 -14.12 -16.49
C PHE A 107 -5.76 -14.79 -15.38
N GLY A 108 -6.41 -15.60 -14.53
CA GLY A 108 -5.77 -16.31 -13.41
C GLY A 108 -4.80 -17.40 -13.87
N ILE A 109 -4.06 -17.94 -12.92
CA ILE A 109 -3.19 -19.11 -13.18
C ILE A 109 -4.02 -20.33 -13.56
N CYS A 110 -3.40 -21.25 -14.32
CA CYS A 110 -4.06 -22.49 -14.75
C CYS A 110 -4.55 -23.32 -13.55
N GLY A 111 -5.80 -23.78 -13.62
CA GLY A 111 -6.41 -24.63 -12.58
C GLY A 111 -7.17 -23.86 -11.50
N LEU A 112 -7.29 -22.53 -11.63
CA LEU A 112 -8.20 -21.73 -10.82
C LEU A 112 -9.52 -21.56 -11.58
N ASP A 113 -10.51 -22.41 -11.23
CA ASP A 113 -11.85 -22.34 -11.80
C ASP A 113 -12.85 -21.78 -10.75
N GLY A 114 -13.80 -20.97 -11.22
CA GLY A 114 -14.88 -20.42 -10.39
C GLY A 114 -14.50 -19.17 -9.61
N MET A 115 -15.22 -18.95 -8.50
CA MET A 115 -15.01 -17.79 -7.61
C MET A 115 -14.00 -18.16 -6.53
N VAL A 116 -12.88 -17.45 -6.48
CA VAL A 116 -11.81 -17.67 -5.51
C VAL A 116 -11.49 -16.38 -4.76
N THR A 117 -11.00 -16.48 -3.54
CA THR A 117 -10.52 -15.35 -2.74
C THR A 117 -9.05 -15.54 -2.38
N VAL A 118 -8.31 -14.47 -2.33
CA VAL A 118 -6.92 -14.41 -1.81
C VAL A 118 -6.87 -13.86 -0.39
N GLY A 119 -8.04 -13.76 0.27
CA GLY A 119 -8.17 -13.27 1.65
C GLY A 119 -8.22 -11.75 1.77
N ASP A 120 -8.40 -11.04 0.67
CA ASP A 120 -8.60 -9.60 0.67
C ASP A 120 -10.04 -9.28 1.07
N LYS A 121 -10.21 -8.21 1.89
CA LYS A 121 -11.50 -7.69 2.33
C LYS A 121 -11.84 -6.43 1.59
N GLY A 122 -13.14 -6.19 1.44
CA GLY A 122 -13.65 -4.98 0.81
C GLY A 122 -15.16 -4.93 0.76
N HIS A 123 -15.67 -3.82 0.27
CA HIS A 123 -17.10 -3.62 0.06
C HIS A 123 -17.35 -2.84 -1.24
N TRP A 124 -18.60 -2.86 -1.70
CA TRP A 124 -19.02 -2.06 -2.85
C TRP A 124 -19.40 -0.64 -2.46
N CYS A 125 -18.90 0.35 -3.22
CA CYS A 125 -19.40 1.72 -3.21
C CYS A 125 -19.86 2.08 -4.63
N GLY A 126 -21.18 1.92 -4.90
CA GLY A 126 -21.68 1.91 -6.26
C GLY A 126 -21.07 0.77 -7.07
N ASP A 127 -20.41 1.08 -8.20
CA ASP A 127 -19.72 0.10 -9.05
C ASP A 127 -18.23 -0.07 -8.69
N TYR A 128 -17.76 0.61 -7.64
CA TYR A 128 -16.37 0.60 -7.24
C TYR A 128 -16.13 -0.33 -6.06
N ILE A 129 -15.04 -1.08 -6.12
CA ILE A 129 -14.56 -1.91 -5.02
C ILE A 129 -13.72 -1.03 -4.10
N ILE A 130 -14.09 -0.96 -2.83
CA ILE A 130 -13.29 -0.36 -1.77
C ILE A 130 -12.50 -1.49 -1.11
N PHE A 131 -11.19 -1.32 -0.97
CA PHE A 131 -10.31 -2.28 -0.34
C PHE A 131 -10.17 -1.97 1.15
N ASP A 132 -10.56 -2.93 1.99
CA ASP A 132 -10.58 -2.79 3.46
C ASP A 132 -9.38 -3.50 4.13
N GLY A 133 -8.41 -3.96 3.34
CA GLY A 133 -7.24 -4.68 3.85
C GLY A 133 -7.27 -6.17 3.58
N ARG A 134 -6.31 -6.89 4.17
CA ARG A 134 -6.19 -8.34 4.05
C ARG A 134 -6.45 -9.01 5.40
N ASN A 135 -6.88 -10.26 5.38
CA ASN A 135 -6.98 -11.06 6.59
C ASN A 135 -5.58 -11.15 7.25
N GLY A 136 -5.45 -10.64 8.49
CA GLY A 136 -4.15 -10.48 9.15
C GLY A 136 -3.54 -9.08 9.08
N ASP A 137 -4.09 -8.16 8.28
CA ASP A 137 -3.65 -6.75 8.25
C ASP A 137 -4.39 -5.87 9.27
N THR A 138 -5.11 -6.50 10.20
CA THR A 138 -5.74 -5.81 11.33
C THR A 138 -5.19 -6.40 12.62
N ILE A 139 -4.61 -5.56 13.46
CA ILE A 139 -4.11 -5.92 14.79
C ILE A 139 -5.25 -5.69 15.79
N ASN A 140 -5.61 -6.72 16.54
CA ASN A 140 -6.66 -6.64 17.56
C ASN A 140 -6.06 -6.43 18.96
N ARG A 141 -5.81 -5.18 19.29
CA ARG A 141 -5.21 -4.76 20.56
C ARG A 141 -6.26 -4.52 21.62
N GLY A 142 -6.56 -5.53 22.43
CA GLY A 142 -7.53 -5.42 23.53
C GLY A 142 -8.94 -5.01 23.10
N GLY A 143 -9.38 -5.46 21.91
CA GLY A 143 -10.66 -5.10 21.30
C GLY A 143 -10.61 -3.87 20.39
N TYR A 144 -9.52 -3.10 20.39
CA TYR A 144 -9.31 -2.02 19.43
C TYR A 144 -8.69 -2.58 18.15
N LYS A 145 -9.37 -2.37 17.03
CA LYS A 145 -8.92 -2.83 15.70
C LYS A 145 -8.04 -1.75 15.05
N ILE A 146 -6.79 -2.09 14.80
CA ILE A 146 -5.80 -1.21 14.16
C ILE A 146 -5.54 -1.75 12.76
N ALA A 147 -5.94 -0.99 11.74
CA ALA A 147 -5.61 -1.31 10.37
C ALA A 147 -4.11 -1.03 10.12
N VAL A 148 -3.36 -2.08 9.81
CA VAL A 148 -1.91 -2.00 9.62
C VAL A 148 -1.54 -1.02 8.52
N LEU A 149 -2.24 -1.09 7.37
CA LEU A 149 -1.99 -0.21 6.22
C LEU A 149 -2.21 1.27 6.55
N ASP A 150 -3.24 1.58 7.34
CA ASP A 150 -3.52 2.96 7.76
C ASP A 150 -2.41 3.48 8.68
N LEU A 151 -1.96 2.64 9.60
CA LEU A 151 -0.88 3.00 10.52
C LEU A 151 0.46 3.13 9.78
N GLU A 152 0.80 2.21 8.88
CA GLU A 152 1.96 2.32 8.00
C GLU A 152 1.92 3.63 7.20
N SER A 153 0.76 3.98 6.61
CA SER A 153 0.59 5.21 5.84
C SER A 153 0.78 6.47 6.69
N GLN A 154 0.24 6.49 7.92
CA GLN A 154 0.42 7.61 8.85
C GLN A 154 1.87 7.78 9.31
N LEU A 155 2.59 6.68 9.51
CA LEU A 155 4.01 6.71 9.87
C LEU A 155 4.89 7.11 8.69
N GLN A 156 4.58 6.65 7.48
CA GLN A 156 5.37 6.91 6.26
C GLN A 156 5.43 8.38 5.86
N VAL A 157 4.42 9.20 6.22
CA VAL A 157 4.42 10.65 5.91
C VAL A 157 5.29 11.46 6.87
N LEU A 158 5.79 10.88 7.97
CA LEU A 158 6.68 11.56 8.89
C LEU A 158 8.06 11.77 8.26
N GLN A 159 8.55 13.00 8.25
CA GLN A 159 9.84 13.33 7.63
C GLN A 159 11.04 12.65 8.33
N THR A 160 10.86 12.20 9.55
CA THR A 160 11.86 11.47 10.33
C THR A 160 11.96 9.99 9.98
N ILE A 161 11.06 9.48 9.13
CA ILE A 161 10.98 8.06 8.73
C ILE A 161 11.26 7.94 7.23
N GLU A 162 12.24 7.14 6.87
CA GLU A 162 12.53 6.81 5.47
C GLU A 162 11.63 5.66 4.98
N ASP A 163 11.52 4.60 5.79
CA ASP A 163 10.67 3.46 5.48
C ASP A 163 10.11 2.82 6.77
N VAL A 164 8.96 2.15 6.68
CA VAL A 164 8.29 1.56 7.82
C VAL A 164 7.51 0.30 7.45
N ALA A 165 7.51 -0.67 8.36
CA ALA A 165 6.63 -1.83 8.31
C ALA A 165 6.03 -2.08 9.69
N VAL A 166 4.74 -2.42 9.73
CA VAL A 166 4.01 -2.70 10.97
C VAL A 166 3.54 -4.14 10.99
N ILE A 167 3.74 -4.80 12.13
CA ILE A 167 3.22 -6.14 12.40
C ILE A 167 2.48 -6.20 13.72
N GLY A 168 1.50 -7.13 13.80
CA GLY A 168 0.91 -7.57 15.05
C GLY A 168 1.71 -8.75 15.62
N VAL A 169 1.95 -8.70 16.91
CA VAL A 169 2.60 -9.80 17.64
C VAL A 169 1.72 -10.25 18.80
N PRO A 170 1.74 -11.53 19.19
CA PRO A 170 0.96 -12.00 20.32
C PRO A 170 1.30 -11.25 21.63
N ASP A 171 0.29 -10.83 22.36
CA ASP A 171 0.42 -10.22 23.70
C ASP A 171 -0.54 -10.92 24.68
N SER A 172 -0.02 -11.37 25.81
CA SER A 172 -0.77 -12.16 26.80
C SER A 172 -1.92 -11.42 27.46
N LEU A 173 -1.90 -10.08 27.49
CA LEU A 173 -2.91 -9.25 28.12
C LEU A 173 -3.92 -8.69 27.12
N ARG A 174 -3.47 -8.33 25.92
CA ARG A 174 -4.28 -7.61 24.93
C ARG A 174 -4.62 -8.44 23.69
N GLY A 175 -4.18 -9.70 23.63
CA GLY A 175 -4.31 -10.57 22.47
C GLY A 175 -3.23 -10.31 21.45
N GLU A 176 -3.16 -9.08 20.92
CA GLU A 176 -2.08 -8.65 20.03
C GLU A 176 -1.55 -7.28 20.47
N GLU A 177 -0.30 -7.01 20.05
CA GLU A 177 0.37 -5.74 20.27
C GLU A 177 1.06 -5.28 18.98
N VAL A 178 1.22 -3.96 18.83
CA VAL A 178 1.77 -3.33 17.62
C VAL A 178 3.28 -3.19 17.73
N VAL A 179 3.97 -3.67 16.71
CA VAL A 179 5.42 -3.45 16.51
C VAL A 179 5.61 -2.71 15.19
N ALA A 180 6.33 -1.59 15.22
CA ALA A 180 6.76 -0.89 14.03
C ALA A 180 8.26 -1.07 13.84
N PHE A 181 8.67 -1.58 12.68
CA PHE A 181 10.04 -1.58 12.20
C PHE A 181 10.26 -0.31 11.37
N ILE A 182 11.25 0.48 11.73
CA ILE A 182 11.47 1.81 11.19
C ILE A 182 12.88 1.93 10.64
N VAL A 183 12.99 2.43 9.43
CA VAL A 183 14.24 2.95 8.85
C VAL A 183 14.21 4.47 9.08
N PRO A 184 15.07 5.02 9.94
CA PRO A 184 15.15 6.46 10.15
C PRO A 184 15.62 7.19 8.90
N ALA A 185 15.13 8.40 8.65
CA ALA A 185 15.69 9.26 7.62
C ALA A 185 17.15 9.64 7.94
N GLU A 186 17.93 9.94 6.91
CA GLU A 186 19.35 10.27 7.06
C GLU A 186 19.58 11.46 8.03
N GLY A 187 20.44 11.26 9.01
CA GLY A 187 20.80 12.27 10.02
C GLY A 187 19.78 12.45 11.15
N VAL A 188 18.70 11.67 11.17
CA VAL A 188 17.66 11.71 12.21
C VAL A 188 17.99 10.78 13.35
N THR A 189 17.80 11.24 14.58
CA THR A 189 18.03 10.45 15.79
C THR A 189 16.79 9.62 16.17
N VAL A 190 17.01 8.51 16.88
CA VAL A 190 15.93 7.66 17.42
C VAL A 190 14.92 8.47 18.25
N SER A 191 15.41 9.40 19.09
CA SER A 191 14.55 10.25 19.93
C SER A 191 13.63 11.17 19.13
N GLU A 192 14.07 11.66 17.99
CA GLU A 192 13.25 12.48 17.10
C GLU A 192 12.14 11.65 16.49
N VAL A 193 12.44 10.45 15.99
CA VAL A 193 11.43 9.52 15.47
C VAL A 193 10.42 9.17 16.56
N GLU A 194 10.85 8.77 17.75
CA GLU A 194 9.93 8.45 18.87
C GLU A 194 9.01 9.61 19.24
N SER A 195 9.56 10.84 19.24
CA SER A 195 8.77 12.05 19.52
C SER A 195 7.70 12.29 18.46
N ASP A 196 8.07 12.15 17.18
CA ASP A 196 7.17 12.34 16.05
C ASP A 196 6.06 11.30 16.02
N VAL A 197 6.41 10.02 16.24
CA VAL A 197 5.43 8.93 16.32
C VAL A 197 4.41 9.19 17.44
N ARG A 198 4.89 9.58 18.63
CA ARG A 198 4.00 9.90 19.78
C ARG A 198 3.07 11.06 19.50
N ARG A 199 3.52 12.06 18.74
CA ARG A 199 2.73 13.24 18.39
C ARG A 199 1.71 12.98 17.29
N ALA A 200 2.09 12.17 16.28
CA ALA A 200 1.29 11.96 15.08
C ALA A 200 0.25 10.84 15.23
N ILE A 201 0.56 9.79 16.01
CA ILE A 201 -0.28 8.61 16.10
C ILE A 201 -1.15 8.66 17.37
N PRO A 202 -2.49 8.44 17.26
CA PRO A 202 -3.37 8.35 18.43
C PRO A 202 -2.91 7.25 19.41
N HIS A 203 -3.01 7.52 20.70
CA HIS A 203 -2.49 6.64 21.77
C HIS A 203 -2.92 5.17 21.62
N GLU A 204 -4.17 4.94 21.18
CA GLU A 204 -4.74 3.61 21.00
C GLU A 204 -4.07 2.83 19.85
N ALA A 205 -3.54 3.52 18.85
CA ALA A 205 -2.89 2.94 17.69
C ALA A 205 -1.35 3.03 17.75
N GLN A 206 -0.78 3.73 18.74
CA GLN A 206 0.68 3.86 18.86
C GLN A 206 1.36 2.49 18.97
N PRO A 207 2.41 2.24 18.18
CA PRO A 207 3.24 1.06 18.35
C PRO A 207 3.80 1.00 19.78
N LYS A 208 3.67 -0.14 20.43
CA LYS A 208 4.30 -0.39 21.74
C LYS A 208 5.79 -0.54 21.62
N TYR A 209 6.22 -1.13 20.52
CA TYR A 209 7.64 -1.37 20.26
C TYR A 209 8.02 -0.72 18.94
N LEU A 210 9.06 0.13 18.97
CA LEU A 210 9.72 0.66 17.80
C LEU A 210 11.05 -0.10 17.64
N ARG A 211 11.27 -0.71 16.49
CA ARG A 211 12.49 -1.43 16.12
C ARG A 211 13.15 -0.67 14.97
N PHE A 212 14.35 -0.20 15.22
CA PHE A 212 15.14 0.55 14.23
C PHE A 212 16.02 -0.43 13.47
N ILE A 213 15.93 -0.38 12.15
CA ILE A 213 16.64 -1.28 11.22
C ILE A 213 17.20 -0.47 10.06
N ASP A 214 18.17 -1.02 9.35
CA ASP A 214 18.82 -0.35 8.21
C ASP A 214 17.99 -0.42 6.93
N ALA A 215 17.17 -1.45 6.76
CA ALA A 215 16.27 -1.60 5.62
C ALA A 215 15.10 -2.55 5.97
N ILE A 216 13.92 -2.27 5.41
CA ILE A 216 12.77 -3.18 5.48
C ILE A 216 13.04 -4.39 4.59
N PRO A 217 12.95 -5.64 5.12
CA PRO A 217 13.16 -6.84 4.33
C PRO A 217 12.05 -7.01 3.31
N LEU A 218 12.43 -7.41 2.10
CA LEU A 218 11.51 -7.66 1.00
C LEU A 218 11.59 -9.12 0.55
N THR A 219 10.44 -9.68 0.20
CA THR A 219 10.36 -10.97 -0.51
C THR A 219 10.93 -10.87 -1.92
N ASP A 220 11.12 -12.00 -2.60
CA ASP A 220 11.55 -12.06 -4.01
C ASP A 220 10.61 -11.26 -4.95
N CYS A 221 9.35 -11.09 -4.56
CA CYS A 221 8.35 -10.30 -5.27
C CYS A 221 8.37 -8.80 -4.91
N SER A 222 9.39 -8.32 -4.19
CA SER A 222 9.52 -6.93 -3.72
C SER A 222 8.37 -6.44 -2.82
N LYS A 223 7.72 -7.34 -2.09
CA LYS A 223 6.75 -7.03 -1.01
C LYS A 223 7.46 -7.09 0.34
N ILE A 224 6.97 -6.34 1.33
CA ILE A 224 7.46 -6.42 2.71
C ILE A 224 7.35 -7.87 3.21
N ASP A 225 8.46 -8.41 3.70
CA ASP A 225 8.51 -9.75 4.29
C ASP A 225 8.11 -9.70 5.77
N LYS A 226 6.79 -9.73 6.00
CA LYS A 226 6.23 -9.67 7.36
C LYS A 226 6.53 -10.92 8.19
N GLU A 227 6.75 -12.07 7.55
CA GLU A 227 7.10 -13.30 8.27
C GLU A 227 8.53 -13.20 8.81
N LEU A 228 9.48 -12.71 8.02
CA LEU A 228 10.85 -12.45 8.49
C LEU A 228 10.87 -11.40 9.59
N LEU A 229 10.05 -10.35 9.50
CA LEU A 229 9.93 -9.35 10.57
C LEU A 229 9.38 -9.93 11.88
N LYS A 230 8.48 -10.92 11.82
CA LYS A 230 8.01 -11.65 13.01
C LYS A 230 9.12 -12.49 13.65
N GLU A 231 10.01 -13.06 12.84
CA GLU A 231 11.18 -13.82 13.34
C GLU A 231 12.19 -12.91 14.05
N TRP A 232 12.32 -11.65 13.64
CA TRP A 232 13.21 -10.66 14.25
C TRP A 232 12.69 -10.05 15.55
N TYR A 233 11.40 -10.21 15.84
CA TYR A 233 10.78 -9.74 17.08
C TYR A 233 10.97 -10.71 18.24
#